data_ccd78c4212dfe7c3bffb724f4add89ac
#
_entry.id   ccd78c4212dfe7c3bffb724f4add89ac
#
_cell.length_a   1.000
_cell.length_b   1.000
_cell.length_c   1.000
_cell.angle_alpha   90.00
_cell.angle_beta   90.00
_cell.angle_gamma   90.00
#
_symmetry.space_group_name_H-M   'P 1'
#
loop_
_entity.id
_entity.type
_entity.pdbx_description
1 polymer ?
#
loop_
_entity_poly.entity_id
_entity_poly.type
_entity_poly.pdbx_seq_one_letter_code
_entity_poly.pdbx_strand_id
1 'polypeptide(L)'
;MDELQLRHQLERLTAPARVGFAALCCERLLPAYAGFAQATGWGDAGVLGQALDRVWAAIASGQAISGEEARELVKRCLQQVPHLNDPFDTDLAAPAQNAAIAALQTVECAATGSTTGQRCRRAVLGCL
;
A
#
# COMPACT_ATOMS: atom_id res chain seq x y z
N MET A 1 17.26 -9.00 -7.48
CA MET A 1 17.32 -9.00 -6.00
C MET A 1 16.38 -10.07 -5.48
N ASP A 2 16.86 -11.02 -4.70
CA ASP A 2 16.00 -12.04 -4.12
C ASP A 2 15.36 -11.53 -2.83
N GLU A 3 14.41 -12.30 -2.31
CA GLU A 3 13.66 -11.92 -1.10
C GLU A 3 14.57 -11.77 0.12
N LEU A 4 15.57 -12.61 0.26
CA LEU A 4 16.49 -12.57 1.40
C LEU A 4 17.33 -11.30 1.38
N GLN A 5 17.84 -10.91 0.20
CA GLN A 5 18.60 -9.67 0.05
C GLN A 5 17.74 -8.46 0.34
N LEU A 6 16.50 -8.45 -0.15
CA LEU A 6 15.56 -7.36 0.11
C LEU A 6 15.28 -7.24 1.60
N ARG A 7 15.06 -8.38 2.28
CA ARG A 7 14.85 -8.39 3.73
C ARG A 7 16.03 -7.75 4.47
N HIS A 8 17.25 -8.17 4.13
CA HIS A 8 18.44 -7.64 4.79
C HIS A 8 18.59 -6.14 4.56
N GLN A 9 18.30 -5.66 3.36
CA GLN A 9 18.38 -4.23 3.08
C GLN A 9 17.31 -3.44 3.82
N LEU A 10 16.09 -3.96 3.91
CA LEU A 10 15.00 -3.29 4.65
C LEU A 10 15.31 -3.22 6.14
N GLU A 11 15.96 -4.24 6.70
CA GLU A 11 16.32 -4.26 8.12
C GLU A 11 17.39 -3.23 8.46
N ARG A 12 18.19 -2.80 7.48
CA ARG A 12 19.22 -1.77 7.66
C ARG A 12 18.65 -0.36 7.63
N LEU A 13 17.45 -0.19 7.10
CA LEU A 13 16.83 1.12 7.01
C LEU A 13 16.23 1.54 8.34
N THR A 14 16.18 2.86 8.57
CA THR A 14 15.39 3.39 9.69
C THR A 14 13.91 3.11 9.43
N ALA A 15 13.09 3.17 10.48
CA ALA A 15 11.66 2.95 10.33
C ALA A 15 11.02 3.91 9.32
N PRO A 16 11.27 5.24 9.38
CA PRO A 16 10.72 6.14 8.36
C PRO A 16 11.17 5.81 6.93
N ALA A 17 12.44 5.41 6.77
CA ALA A 17 12.95 5.05 5.44
C ALA A 17 12.28 3.79 4.90
N ARG A 18 11.99 2.81 5.75
CA ARG A 18 11.26 1.60 5.34
C ARG A 18 9.85 1.94 4.88
N VAL A 19 9.16 2.78 5.64
CA VAL A 19 7.81 3.23 5.28
C VAL A 19 7.84 3.98 3.94
N GLY A 20 8.81 4.88 3.77
CA GLY A 20 8.97 5.63 2.53
C GLY A 20 9.24 4.72 1.33
N PHE A 21 10.05 3.68 1.51
CA PHE A 21 10.31 2.72 0.45
C PHE A 21 9.04 1.97 0.06
N ALA A 22 8.26 1.52 1.05
CA ALA A 22 6.98 0.86 0.78
C ALA A 22 6.01 1.79 0.06
N ALA A 23 5.94 3.07 0.47
CA ALA A 23 5.08 4.06 -0.17
C ALA A 23 5.48 4.30 -1.63
N LEU A 24 6.78 4.41 -1.92
CA LEU A 24 7.25 4.57 -3.30
C LEU A 24 6.88 3.36 -4.16
N CYS A 25 7.03 2.15 -3.63
CA CYS A 25 6.63 0.95 -4.35
C CYS A 25 5.13 0.98 -4.66
N CYS A 26 4.31 1.37 -3.69
CA CYS A 26 2.87 1.46 -3.88
C CYS A 26 2.48 2.53 -4.91
N GLU A 27 3.16 3.68 -4.89
CA GLU A 27 2.92 4.77 -5.86
C GLU A 27 3.04 4.27 -7.30
N ARG A 28 3.95 3.34 -7.56
CA ARG A 28 4.16 2.78 -8.89
C ARG A 28 2.98 1.94 -9.37
N LEU A 29 2.15 1.44 -8.47
CA LEU A 29 1.00 0.60 -8.81
C LEU A 29 -0.28 1.42 -9.01
N LEU A 30 -0.32 2.66 -8.53
CA LEU A 30 -1.54 3.48 -8.61
C LEU A 30 -2.03 3.70 -10.04
N PRO A 31 -1.17 3.94 -11.06
CA PRO A 31 -1.67 4.10 -12.42
C PRO A 31 -2.43 2.88 -12.94
N ALA A 32 -2.01 1.68 -12.57
CA ALA A 32 -2.72 0.46 -12.95
C ALA A 32 -4.10 0.41 -12.31
N TYR A 33 -4.22 0.82 -11.04
CA TYR A 33 -5.52 0.91 -10.38
C TYR A 33 -6.42 1.94 -11.05
N ALA A 34 -5.88 3.12 -11.35
CA ALA A 34 -6.65 4.18 -12.01
C ALA A 34 -7.16 3.70 -13.38
N GLY A 35 -6.33 2.99 -14.14
CA GLY A 35 -6.73 2.40 -15.40
C GLY A 35 -7.85 1.37 -15.25
N PHE A 36 -7.77 0.54 -14.23
CA PHE A 36 -8.81 -0.44 -13.91
C PHE A 36 -10.13 0.24 -13.56
N ALA A 37 -10.09 1.24 -12.68
CA ALA A 37 -11.29 1.97 -12.27
C ALA A 37 -11.95 2.67 -13.46
N GLN A 38 -11.14 3.25 -14.34
CA GLN A 38 -11.64 3.90 -15.54
C GLN A 38 -12.26 2.91 -16.52
N ALA A 39 -11.62 1.76 -16.70
CA ALA A 39 -12.09 0.74 -17.65
C ALA A 39 -13.36 0.05 -17.19
N THR A 40 -13.54 -0.16 -15.88
CA THR A 40 -14.66 -0.93 -15.33
C THR A 40 -15.76 -0.06 -14.73
N GLY A 41 -15.48 1.21 -14.41
CA GLY A 41 -16.39 2.05 -13.65
C GLY A 41 -16.51 1.64 -12.18
N TRP A 42 -15.59 0.78 -11.68
CA TRP A 42 -15.61 0.28 -10.32
C TRP A 42 -14.35 0.73 -9.58
N GLY A 43 -14.51 1.07 -8.31
CA GLY A 43 -13.39 1.46 -7.47
C GLY A 43 -13.07 2.95 -7.58
N ASP A 44 -12.25 3.43 -6.63
CA ASP A 44 -11.86 4.82 -6.54
C ASP A 44 -10.37 4.91 -6.20
N ALA A 45 -9.55 5.23 -7.20
CA ALA A 45 -8.11 5.41 -7.03
C ALA A 45 -7.79 6.55 -6.06
N GLY A 46 -8.67 7.54 -5.93
CA GLY A 46 -8.48 8.64 -5.00
C GLY A 46 -8.41 8.20 -3.56
N VAL A 47 -9.12 7.15 -3.18
CA VAL A 47 -9.06 6.60 -1.82
C VAL A 47 -7.65 6.08 -1.53
N LEU A 48 -7.05 5.37 -2.47
CA LEU A 48 -5.68 4.86 -2.30
C LEU A 48 -4.68 6.02 -2.26
N GLY A 49 -4.87 7.02 -3.11
CA GLY A 49 -4.01 8.21 -3.12
C GLY A 49 -4.06 8.96 -1.80
N GLN A 50 -5.25 9.13 -1.23
CA GLN A 50 -5.42 9.80 0.08
C GLN A 50 -4.71 9.03 1.19
N ALA A 51 -4.80 7.70 1.16
CA ALA A 51 -4.11 6.87 2.15
C ALA A 51 -2.59 7.06 2.06
N LEU A 52 -2.03 7.09 0.85
CA LEU A 52 -0.60 7.32 0.67
C LEU A 52 -0.19 8.73 1.05
N ASP A 53 -1.02 9.74 0.75
CA ASP A 53 -0.75 11.11 1.18
C ASP A 53 -0.64 11.19 2.70
N ARG A 54 -1.48 10.46 3.42
CA ARG A 54 -1.41 10.40 4.88
C ARG A 54 -0.14 9.72 5.36
N VAL A 55 0.31 8.67 4.66
CA VAL A 55 1.58 8.00 4.97
C VAL A 55 2.74 8.98 4.80
N TRP A 56 2.78 9.72 3.70
CA TRP A 56 3.83 10.71 3.47
C TRP A 56 3.82 11.81 4.53
N ALA A 57 2.63 12.26 4.96
CA ALA A 57 2.50 13.24 6.03
C ALA A 57 3.07 12.70 7.35
N ALA A 58 2.84 11.42 7.65
CA ALA A 58 3.40 10.78 8.84
C ALA A 58 4.93 10.75 8.79
N ILE A 59 5.50 10.41 7.63
CA ILE A 59 6.95 10.42 7.44
C ILE A 59 7.51 11.83 7.66
N ALA A 60 6.88 12.83 7.08
CA ALA A 60 7.33 14.22 7.16
C ALA A 60 7.26 14.75 8.59
N SER A 61 6.24 14.38 9.35
CA SER A 61 6.07 14.84 10.73
C SER A 61 6.90 14.06 11.74
N GLY A 62 7.38 12.89 11.35
CA GLY A 62 8.09 11.99 12.27
C GLY A 62 7.18 11.29 13.26
N GLN A 63 5.86 11.34 13.06
CA GLN A 63 4.87 10.73 13.94
C GLN A 63 4.13 9.62 13.21
N ALA A 64 4.07 8.43 13.81
CA ALA A 64 3.34 7.31 13.25
C ALA A 64 1.83 7.62 13.22
N ILE A 65 1.13 7.02 12.28
CA ILE A 65 -0.34 7.08 12.22
C ILE A 65 -0.89 6.32 13.42
N SER A 66 -1.87 6.90 14.13
CA SER A 66 -2.48 6.21 15.26
C SER A 66 -3.16 4.92 14.83
N GLY A 67 -3.27 3.95 15.74
CA GLY A 67 -3.93 2.69 15.45
C GLY A 67 -5.37 2.85 14.98
N GLU A 68 -6.09 3.81 15.57
CA GLU A 68 -7.47 4.10 15.20
C GLU A 68 -7.58 4.66 13.78
N GLU A 69 -6.76 5.66 13.45
CA GLU A 69 -6.73 6.23 12.12
C GLU A 69 -6.28 5.21 11.08
N ALA A 70 -5.27 4.40 11.42
CA ALA A 70 -4.78 3.37 10.53
C ALA A 70 -5.86 2.33 10.20
N ARG A 71 -6.63 1.92 11.20
CA ARG A 71 -7.75 0.98 10.97
C ARG A 71 -8.79 1.55 10.02
N GLU A 72 -9.10 2.83 10.16
CA GLU A 72 -10.06 3.49 9.27
C GLU A 72 -9.53 3.57 7.84
N LEU A 73 -8.26 3.93 7.67
CA LEU A 73 -7.64 3.99 6.35
C LEU A 73 -7.56 2.60 5.71
N VAL A 74 -7.20 1.59 6.49
CA VAL A 74 -7.14 0.20 5.99
C VAL A 74 -8.52 -0.25 5.54
N LYS A 75 -9.56 0.06 6.31
CA LYS A 75 -10.93 -0.28 5.95
C LYS A 75 -11.34 0.35 4.62
N ARG A 76 -11.01 1.62 4.41
CA ARG A 76 -11.30 2.31 3.15
C ARG A 76 -10.56 1.68 1.98
N CYS A 77 -9.28 1.37 2.15
CA CYS A 77 -8.49 0.72 1.11
C CYS A 77 -9.03 -0.68 0.81
N LEU A 78 -9.46 -1.40 1.84
CA LEU A 78 -10.00 -2.75 1.67
C LEU A 78 -11.26 -2.74 0.81
N GLN A 79 -12.08 -1.69 0.92
CA GLN A 79 -13.27 -1.53 0.08
C GLN A 79 -12.93 -1.32 -1.39
N GLN A 80 -11.68 -0.96 -1.70
CA GLN A 80 -11.21 -0.75 -3.07
C GLN A 80 -10.54 -1.99 -3.66
N VAL A 81 -10.47 -3.11 -2.93
CA VAL A 81 -9.86 -4.34 -3.44
C VAL A 81 -10.87 -5.07 -4.31
N PRO A 82 -10.62 -5.20 -5.63
CA PRO A 82 -11.52 -5.94 -6.48
C PRO A 82 -11.42 -7.44 -6.21
N HIS A 83 -12.54 -8.13 -6.26
CA HIS A 83 -12.56 -9.58 -6.16
C HIS A 83 -12.30 -10.17 -7.54
N LEU A 84 -11.30 -11.05 -7.64
CA LEU A 84 -10.92 -11.63 -8.93
C LEU A 84 -12.00 -12.56 -9.50
N ASN A 85 -12.96 -12.97 -8.68
CA ASN A 85 -14.11 -13.76 -9.13
C ASN A 85 -15.22 -12.91 -9.75
N ASP A 86 -15.13 -11.58 -9.61
CA ASP A 86 -16.09 -10.68 -10.24
C ASP A 86 -15.84 -10.66 -11.75
N PRO A 87 -16.90 -10.50 -12.56
CA PRO A 87 -16.76 -10.59 -14.00
C PRO A 87 -16.18 -9.30 -14.61
N PHE A 88 -14.98 -8.91 -14.17
CA PHE A 88 -14.28 -7.80 -14.80
C PHE A 88 -13.58 -8.30 -16.06
N ASP A 89 -13.99 -7.75 -17.19
CA ASP A 89 -13.42 -8.09 -18.49
C ASP A 89 -12.18 -7.23 -18.77
N THR A 90 -11.15 -7.41 -17.93
CA THR A 90 -9.91 -6.65 -18.07
C THR A 90 -8.74 -7.38 -17.41
N ASP A 91 -7.57 -7.28 -18.04
CA ASP A 91 -6.33 -7.79 -17.49
C ASP A 91 -5.82 -6.92 -16.31
N LEU A 92 -6.47 -5.79 -16.07
CA LEU A 92 -6.03 -4.86 -14.99
C LEU A 92 -6.56 -5.26 -13.62
N ALA A 93 -7.45 -6.25 -13.51
CA ALA A 93 -8.05 -6.64 -12.24
C ALA A 93 -7.01 -7.11 -11.23
N ALA A 94 -6.08 -7.98 -11.62
CA ALA A 94 -5.04 -8.48 -10.72
C ALA A 94 -4.05 -7.38 -10.31
N PRO A 95 -3.51 -6.56 -11.22
CA PRO A 95 -2.68 -5.42 -10.82
C PRO A 95 -3.43 -4.43 -9.92
N ALA A 96 -4.73 -4.19 -10.16
CA ALA A 96 -5.53 -3.31 -9.32
C ALA A 96 -5.68 -3.89 -7.90
N GLN A 97 -5.92 -5.19 -7.78
CA GLN A 97 -5.98 -5.85 -6.49
C GLN A 97 -4.66 -5.67 -5.74
N ASN A 98 -3.54 -5.88 -6.42
CA ASN A 98 -2.21 -5.71 -5.83
C ASN A 98 -1.99 -4.27 -5.35
N ALA A 99 -2.42 -3.28 -6.13
CA ALA A 99 -2.28 -1.88 -5.75
C ALA A 99 -3.06 -1.55 -4.47
N ALA A 100 -4.31 -1.99 -4.37
CA ALA A 100 -5.14 -1.73 -3.20
C ALA A 100 -4.59 -2.43 -1.95
N ILE A 101 -4.15 -3.68 -2.08
CA ILE A 101 -3.55 -4.42 -0.98
C ILE A 101 -2.23 -3.76 -0.55
N ALA A 102 -1.40 -3.32 -1.49
CA ALA A 102 -0.16 -2.63 -1.19
C ALA A 102 -0.41 -1.32 -0.42
N ALA A 103 -1.47 -0.59 -0.79
CA ALA A 103 -1.82 0.66 -0.10
C ALA A 103 -2.19 0.39 1.37
N LEU A 104 -3.05 -0.58 1.64
CA LEU A 104 -3.44 -0.88 3.02
C LEU A 104 -2.26 -1.41 3.84
N GLN A 105 -1.39 -2.22 3.25
CA GLN A 105 -0.20 -2.71 3.94
C GLN A 105 0.80 -1.60 4.23
N THR A 106 0.90 -0.61 3.35
CA THR A 106 1.75 0.57 3.57
C THR A 106 1.23 1.40 4.75
N VAL A 107 -0.09 1.58 4.85
CA VAL A 107 -0.71 2.25 6.00
C VAL A 107 -0.38 1.48 7.29
N GLU A 108 -0.52 0.16 7.29
CA GLU A 108 -0.18 -0.66 8.45
C GLU A 108 1.30 -0.51 8.83
N CYS A 109 2.17 -0.39 7.85
CA CYS A 109 3.60 -0.16 8.06
C CYS A 109 3.84 1.18 8.79
N ALA A 110 3.06 2.20 8.48
CA ALA A 110 3.19 3.54 9.06
C ALA A 110 2.47 3.68 10.41
N ALA A 111 1.74 2.67 10.85
CA ALA A 111 0.90 2.76 12.05
C ALA A 111 1.70 2.61 13.34
N THR A 112 1.19 3.21 14.41
CA THR A 112 1.71 3.02 15.76
C THR A 112 1.65 1.54 16.13
N GLY A 113 2.73 1.01 16.71
CA GLY A 113 2.82 -0.40 17.08
C GLY A 113 3.28 -1.31 15.95
N SER A 114 3.52 -0.76 14.77
CA SER A 114 4.20 -1.49 13.70
C SER A 114 5.67 -1.62 14.07
N THR A 115 6.00 -2.67 14.79
CA THR A 115 7.32 -2.81 15.41
C THR A 115 8.32 -3.49 14.49
N THR A 116 7.91 -4.00 13.36
CA THR A 116 8.80 -4.87 12.60
C THR A 116 8.82 -4.49 11.14
N GLY A 117 9.98 -4.65 10.55
CA GLY A 117 10.13 -4.60 9.10
C GLY A 117 9.24 -5.61 8.37
N GLN A 118 8.54 -6.49 9.11
CA GLN A 118 7.71 -7.53 8.52
C GLN A 118 6.50 -6.96 7.77
N ARG A 119 5.80 -5.97 8.37
CA ARG A 119 4.67 -5.32 7.69
C ARG A 119 5.13 -4.53 6.48
N CYS A 120 6.23 -3.78 6.64
CA CYS A 120 6.81 -3.04 5.52
C CYS A 120 7.31 -3.98 4.43
N ARG A 121 7.87 -5.12 4.81
CA ARG A 121 8.31 -6.13 3.86
C ARG A 121 7.14 -6.68 3.06
N ARG A 122 6.01 -6.96 3.71
CA ARG A 122 4.81 -7.40 2.99
C ARG A 122 4.36 -6.39 1.96
N ALA A 123 4.37 -5.10 2.34
CA ALA A 123 3.99 -4.04 1.43
C ALA A 123 4.92 -4.00 0.22
N VAL A 124 6.24 -4.06 0.46
CA VAL A 124 7.23 -4.04 -0.62
C VAL A 124 7.12 -5.26 -1.52
N LEU A 125 7.03 -6.45 -0.93
CA LEU A 125 6.91 -7.68 -1.70
C LEU A 125 5.63 -7.74 -2.53
N GLY A 126 4.55 -7.18 -1.99
CA GLY A 126 3.30 -7.09 -2.73
C GLY A 126 3.37 -6.15 -3.92
N CYS A 127 4.33 -5.21 -3.93
CA CYS A 127 4.55 -4.28 -5.04
C CYS A 127 5.46 -4.85 -6.12
N LEU A 128 6.23 -5.87 -5.78
CA LEU A 128 7.15 -6.50 -6.72
C LEU A 128 6.44 -7.64 -7.45
#